data_e37ac8ff80283912668aa9217cd14996
#
_entry.id   e37ac8ff80283912668aa9217cd14996
#
_cell.length_a   1.000
_cell.length_b   1.000
_cell.length_c   1.000
_cell.angle_alpha   90.00
_cell.angle_beta   90.00
_cell.angle_gamma   90.00
#
_symmetry.space_group_name_H-M   'P 1'
#
loop_
_entity.id
_entity.type
_entity.pdbx_description
1 polymer ?
#
loop_
_entity_poly.entity_id
_entity_poly.type
_entity_poly.pdbx_seq_one_letter_code
_entity_poly.pdbx_strand_id
1 'polypeptide(L)'
;MSKVRVLAGTRKGAFILTADGKRRNWEISGPHFAGWEMYHLKGSPVDPNRIYASQTSGWFGQIIQRSDDGGKTWHQPGTPPGAPAAPGPPKSDSNKFVYDTSAETGAPLTTHQFYDGTQHPWEFKRVWHLEPSLTDPNVVYAGVEDAALFRSTDGGENWHELPGLRGHGTGPNWQPGAGGMCLHTIILEPGNPERMYIAISAAGAFRTDDGGKSWKPINQGLYSKYIPNPTAEIGHCVHHIAMNPSRPGVLFMQKHWDVMRSDNAGDQWKKISGNLPTDFGFVIDVHAHEPETVYVVPIKSDSEHFVHEGKLRVYRSRTGGNEWEALTNGLPQKDCYVNVLRDAMAVDSLDECGIYFGTTVGQVYASADGGDSWNPIVRDLPAVLSVEVQTLA
;
A
#
# COMPACT_ATOMS: atom_id res chain seq x y z
N MET A 1 -3.83 -18.10 -22.51
CA MET A 1 -5.08 -17.43 -22.05
C MET A 1 -4.71 -16.58 -20.85
N SER A 2 -5.04 -15.32 -20.91
CA SER A 2 -4.80 -14.38 -19.80
C SER A 2 -5.45 -14.86 -18.50
N LYS A 3 -4.80 -14.61 -17.39
CA LYS A 3 -5.27 -14.93 -16.04
C LYS A 3 -5.09 -13.73 -15.14
N VAL A 4 -5.83 -13.73 -14.05
CA VAL A 4 -5.66 -12.76 -12.96
C VAL A 4 -5.40 -13.52 -11.67
N ARG A 5 -4.46 -13.01 -10.91
CA ARG A 5 -4.16 -13.47 -9.56
C ARG A 5 -4.34 -12.30 -8.59
N VAL A 6 -5.29 -12.43 -7.68
CA VAL A 6 -5.51 -11.49 -6.58
C VAL A 6 -4.79 -12.02 -5.35
N LEU A 7 -3.99 -11.19 -4.72
CA LEU A 7 -3.20 -11.47 -3.53
C LEU A 7 -3.86 -10.75 -2.35
N ALA A 8 -4.41 -11.48 -1.40
CA ALA A 8 -5.10 -10.90 -0.24
C ALA A 8 -4.31 -11.17 1.04
N GLY A 9 -3.80 -10.11 1.64
CA GLY A 9 -3.21 -10.13 2.97
C GLY A 9 -4.29 -9.95 4.03
N THR A 10 -4.29 -10.80 5.07
CA THR A 10 -5.30 -10.74 6.12
C THR A 10 -4.69 -10.80 7.51
N ARG A 11 -5.50 -10.57 8.53
CA ARG A 11 -5.07 -10.69 9.93
C ARG A 11 -4.71 -12.11 10.37
N LYS A 12 -4.99 -13.15 9.57
CA LYS A 12 -4.70 -14.54 9.96
C LYS A 12 -4.28 -15.43 8.79
N GLY A 13 -3.47 -14.90 7.91
CA GLY A 13 -2.91 -15.61 6.78
C GLY A 13 -3.07 -14.84 5.48
N ALA A 14 -2.45 -15.37 4.42
CA ALA A 14 -2.58 -14.87 3.07
C ALA A 14 -3.44 -15.80 2.23
N PHE A 15 -4.15 -15.22 1.27
CA PHE A 15 -4.97 -15.95 0.30
C PHE A 15 -4.62 -15.52 -1.11
N ILE A 16 -4.55 -16.48 -2.01
CA ILE A 16 -4.31 -16.25 -3.44
C ILE A 16 -5.54 -16.72 -4.19
N LEU A 17 -6.19 -15.79 -4.89
CA LEU A 17 -7.38 -16.06 -5.68
C LEU A 17 -7.01 -15.94 -7.16
N THR A 18 -7.24 -16.99 -7.92
CA THR A 18 -6.84 -17.03 -9.35
C THR A 18 -8.08 -17.29 -10.22
N ALA A 19 -8.18 -16.54 -11.31
CA ALA A 19 -9.22 -16.74 -12.32
C ALA A 19 -8.63 -16.65 -13.73
N ASP A 20 -9.38 -17.14 -14.71
CA ASP A 20 -9.13 -16.84 -16.13
C ASP A 20 -9.44 -15.36 -16.45
N GLY A 21 -9.12 -14.92 -17.65
CA GLY A 21 -9.37 -13.54 -18.08
C GLY A 21 -10.85 -13.13 -18.10
N LYS A 22 -11.80 -14.08 -17.99
CA LYS A 22 -13.24 -13.78 -17.83
C LYS A 22 -13.63 -13.44 -16.39
N ARG A 23 -12.76 -13.78 -15.41
CA ARG A 23 -12.93 -13.44 -13.98
C ARG A 23 -14.26 -13.89 -13.37
N ARG A 24 -14.80 -15.01 -13.87
CA ARG A 24 -16.10 -15.57 -13.40
C ARG A 24 -15.96 -16.67 -12.38
N ASN A 25 -14.92 -17.50 -12.50
CA ASN A 25 -14.66 -18.63 -11.62
C ASN A 25 -13.32 -18.43 -10.94
N TRP A 26 -13.31 -18.50 -9.62
CA TRP A 26 -12.15 -18.25 -8.80
C TRP A 26 -11.71 -19.50 -8.06
N GLU A 27 -10.45 -19.83 -8.18
CA GLU A 27 -9.78 -20.80 -7.33
C GLU A 27 -9.13 -20.06 -6.17
N ILE A 28 -9.32 -20.55 -4.94
CA ILE A 28 -8.81 -19.93 -3.73
C ILE A 28 -7.77 -20.87 -3.13
N SER A 29 -6.55 -20.38 -2.96
CA SER A 29 -5.46 -21.03 -2.25
C SER A 29 -5.18 -20.33 -0.94
N GLY A 30 -4.96 -21.07 0.13
CA GLY A 30 -4.72 -20.54 1.47
C GLY A 30 -5.55 -21.22 2.55
N PRO A 31 -5.42 -20.79 3.82
CA PRO A 31 -4.51 -19.72 4.25
C PRO A 31 -3.04 -20.14 4.21
N HIS A 32 -2.23 -19.39 3.47
CA HIS A 32 -0.79 -19.43 3.63
C HIS A 32 -0.42 -18.70 4.92
N PHE A 33 0.57 -19.20 5.68
CA PHE A 33 1.00 -18.60 6.95
C PHE A 33 -0.14 -18.50 7.97
N ALA A 34 -0.93 -19.56 8.11
CA ALA A 34 -2.13 -19.62 8.94
C ALA A 34 -1.88 -19.08 10.37
N GLY A 35 -2.73 -18.13 10.78
CA GLY A 35 -2.65 -17.50 12.09
C GLY A 35 -1.76 -16.24 12.17
N TRP A 36 -0.93 -15.97 11.16
CA TRP A 36 -0.07 -14.79 11.12
C TRP A 36 -0.77 -13.60 10.46
N GLU A 37 -0.43 -12.41 10.88
CA GLU A 37 -0.87 -11.17 10.24
C GLU A 37 -0.02 -10.90 9.00
N MET A 38 -0.69 -10.78 7.85
CA MET A 38 -0.08 -10.55 6.55
C MET A 38 -0.43 -9.14 6.11
N TYR A 39 0.48 -8.18 6.38
CA TYR A 39 0.22 -6.77 6.05
C TYR A 39 0.16 -6.50 4.57
N HIS A 40 1.06 -7.11 3.80
CA HIS A 40 1.14 -6.86 2.37
C HIS A 40 1.68 -8.07 1.62
N LEU A 41 1.11 -8.35 0.45
CA LEU A 41 1.65 -9.27 -0.55
C LEU A 41 1.71 -8.55 -1.87
N LYS A 42 2.83 -8.70 -2.61
CA LYS A 42 2.93 -8.13 -3.95
C LYS A 42 3.71 -9.04 -4.87
N GLY A 43 3.16 -9.25 -6.07
CA GLY A 43 3.83 -9.99 -7.13
C GLY A 43 4.75 -9.09 -7.95
N SER A 44 5.85 -9.65 -8.44
CA SER A 44 6.74 -8.94 -9.35
C SER A 44 6.01 -8.63 -10.68
N PRO A 45 6.14 -7.42 -11.22
CA PRO A 45 5.58 -7.09 -12.55
C PRO A 45 6.38 -7.71 -13.70
N VAL A 46 7.61 -8.18 -13.44
CA VAL A 46 8.51 -8.73 -14.49
C VAL A 46 8.75 -10.23 -14.37
N ASP A 47 8.35 -10.85 -13.26
CA ASP A 47 8.37 -12.30 -13.07
C ASP A 47 7.02 -12.74 -12.48
N PRO A 48 6.15 -13.38 -13.25
CA PRO A 48 4.82 -13.79 -12.80
C PRO A 48 4.85 -14.86 -11.70
N ASN A 49 5.98 -15.51 -11.48
CA ASN A 49 6.16 -16.53 -10.43
C ASN A 49 6.66 -15.94 -9.11
N ARG A 50 7.26 -14.76 -9.15
CA ARG A 50 7.82 -14.10 -7.98
C ARG A 50 6.76 -13.34 -7.21
N ILE A 51 6.58 -13.70 -5.93
CA ILE A 51 5.70 -13.01 -4.99
C ILE A 51 6.45 -12.80 -3.68
N TYR A 52 6.31 -11.63 -3.10
CA TYR A 52 6.81 -11.31 -1.77
C TYR A 52 5.62 -11.14 -0.81
N ALA A 53 5.80 -11.54 0.45
CA ALA A 53 4.79 -11.43 1.49
C ALA A 53 5.39 -10.95 2.82
N SER A 54 4.73 -9.98 3.44
CA SER A 54 5.09 -9.41 4.73
C SER A 54 4.32 -10.10 5.83
N GLN A 55 4.98 -11.04 6.51
CA GLN A 55 4.45 -11.82 7.63
C GLN A 55 4.90 -11.19 8.95
N THR A 56 3.98 -10.88 9.85
CA THR A 56 4.34 -10.26 11.13
C THR A 56 3.59 -10.87 12.31
N SER A 57 4.17 -10.73 13.49
CA SER A 57 3.59 -11.15 14.76
C SER A 57 4.21 -10.33 15.89
N GLY A 58 3.41 -9.96 16.89
CA GLY A 58 3.91 -9.32 18.10
C GLY A 58 4.84 -10.20 18.94
N TRP A 59 4.83 -11.55 18.71
CA TRP A 59 5.66 -12.51 19.43
C TRP A 59 6.94 -12.89 18.69
N PHE A 60 6.85 -13.05 17.35
CA PHE A 60 7.93 -13.63 16.55
C PHE A 60 8.57 -12.59 15.59
N GLY A 61 8.08 -11.34 15.61
CA GLY A 61 8.59 -10.25 14.80
C GLY A 61 8.19 -10.33 13.33
N GLN A 62 8.99 -9.70 12.48
CA GLN A 62 8.79 -9.58 11.05
C GLN A 62 9.52 -10.68 10.29
N ILE A 63 8.85 -11.28 9.33
CA ILE A 63 9.43 -12.25 8.39
C ILE A 63 9.00 -11.86 6.98
N ILE A 64 9.93 -11.79 6.05
CA ILE A 64 9.62 -11.69 4.64
C ILE A 64 9.60 -13.10 4.07
N GLN A 65 8.54 -13.42 3.36
CA GLN A 65 8.41 -14.66 2.63
C GLN A 65 8.52 -14.39 1.13
N ARG A 66 9.13 -15.31 0.40
CA ARG A 66 9.24 -15.26 -1.06
C ARG A 66 8.71 -16.55 -1.68
N SER A 67 7.94 -16.42 -2.73
CA SER A 67 7.60 -17.51 -3.64
C SER A 67 8.24 -17.28 -5.00
N ASP A 68 8.72 -18.36 -5.61
CA ASP A 68 9.30 -18.38 -6.96
C ASP A 68 8.47 -19.28 -7.91
N ASP A 69 7.27 -19.68 -7.49
CA ASP A 69 6.38 -20.58 -8.24
C ASP A 69 4.91 -20.14 -8.24
N GLY A 70 4.70 -18.84 -8.05
CA GLY A 70 3.38 -18.22 -8.08
C GLY A 70 2.54 -18.48 -6.83
N GLY A 71 3.19 -18.64 -5.69
CA GLY A 71 2.54 -18.81 -4.39
C GLY A 71 2.23 -20.27 -4.02
N LYS A 72 2.74 -21.25 -4.77
CA LYS A 72 2.54 -22.68 -4.44
C LYS A 72 3.42 -23.11 -3.27
N THR A 73 4.70 -22.68 -3.30
CA THR A 73 5.64 -22.86 -2.20
C THR A 73 6.23 -21.52 -1.77
N TRP A 74 6.64 -21.47 -0.51
CA TRP A 74 7.19 -20.27 0.10
C TRP A 74 8.47 -20.62 0.85
N HIS A 75 9.42 -19.70 0.82
CA HIS A 75 10.61 -19.79 1.65
C HIS A 75 10.94 -18.42 2.25
N GLN A 76 11.53 -18.47 3.41
CA GLN A 76 12.08 -17.29 4.07
C GLN A 76 13.49 -17.05 3.50
N PRO A 77 13.77 -15.90 2.88
CA PRO A 77 15.12 -15.53 2.46
C PRO A 77 16.14 -15.63 3.60
N GLY A 78 17.35 -16.09 3.27
CA GLY A 78 18.40 -16.39 4.25
C GLY A 78 18.36 -17.80 4.81
N THR A 79 17.41 -18.66 4.37
CA THR A 79 17.41 -20.09 4.64
C THR A 79 17.83 -20.86 3.38
N PRO A 80 18.62 -21.94 3.50
CA PRO A 80 18.98 -22.75 2.33
C PRO A 80 17.72 -23.29 1.62
N PRO A 81 17.67 -23.26 0.27
CA PRO A 81 16.57 -23.85 -0.47
C PRO A 81 16.37 -25.33 -0.10
N GLY A 82 15.12 -25.72 0.21
CA GLY A 82 14.80 -27.09 0.59
C GLY A 82 15.22 -27.48 1.99
N ALA A 83 15.70 -26.56 2.80
CA ALA A 83 15.94 -26.83 4.22
C ALA A 83 14.62 -27.25 4.89
N PRO A 84 14.60 -28.34 5.71
CA PRO A 84 13.43 -28.69 6.47
C PRO A 84 13.08 -27.53 7.41
N ALA A 85 11.79 -27.27 7.58
CA ALA A 85 11.34 -26.28 8.55
C ALA A 85 11.97 -26.60 9.91
N ALA A 86 12.69 -25.64 10.48
CA ALA A 86 13.28 -25.82 11.78
C ALA A 86 12.16 -26.08 12.81
N PRO A 87 12.34 -26.99 13.76
CA PRO A 87 11.37 -27.16 14.82
C PRO A 87 11.27 -25.88 15.64
N GLY A 88 10.06 -25.36 15.76
CA GLY A 88 9.78 -24.10 16.45
C GLY A 88 9.35 -22.97 15.51
N PRO A 89 9.06 -21.78 16.06
CA PRO A 89 8.68 -20.64 15.26
C PRO A 89 9.83 -20.21 14.34
N PRO A 90 9.53 -19.73 13.11
CA PRO A 90 10.54 -19.22 12.21
C PRO A 90 11.31 -18.07 12.87
N LYS A 91 12.59 -17.92 12.51
CA LYS A 91 13.41 -16.82 13.02
C LYS A 91 12.93 -15.51 12.43
N SER A 92 12.82 -14.48 13.28
CA SER A 92 12.50 -13.13 12.85
C SER A 92 13.58 -12.54 11.93
N ASP A 93 13.15 -11.82 10.89
CA ASP A 93 14.01 -11.00 10.04
C ASP A 93 14.11 -9.56 10.55
N SER A 94 13.49 -9.24 11.70
CA SER A 94 13.46 -7.88 12.23
C SER A 94 14.86 -7.27 12.38
N ASN A 95 15.86 -8.08 12.64
CA ASN A 95 17.26 -7.66 12.73
C ASN A 95 17.93 -7.39 11.37
N LYS A 96 17.28 -7.69 10.26
CA LYS A 96 17.75 -7.33 8.91
C LYS A 96 17.37 -5.90 8.52
N PHE A 97 16.39 -5.32 9.20
CA PHE A 97 15.93 -3.94 8.99
C PHE A 97 16.63 -3.01 9.98
N VAL A 98 17.93 -2.83 9.76
CA VAL A 98 18.78 -2.01 10.63
C VAL A 98 18.84 -0.59 10.09
N TYR A 99 18.39 0.36 10.92
CA TYR A 99 18.48 1.78 10.59
C TYR A 99 19.91 2.27 10.61
N ASP A 100 20.27 3.06 9.60
CA ASP A 100 21.59 3.66 9.52
C ASP A 100 21.86 4.61 10.70
N THR A 101 23.12 4.64 11.08
CA THR A 101 23.64 5.50 12.14
C THR A 101 24.66 6.50 11.58
N SER A 102 24.93 7.55 12.32
CA SER A 102 26.00 8.49 12.00
C SER A 102 27.35 7.79 11.99
N ALA A 103 28.11 7.95 10.92
CA ALA A 103 29.46 7.40 10.81
C ALA A 103 30.44 7.99 11.86
N GLU A 104 30.15 9.21 12.33
CA GLU A 104 31.01 9.91 13.29
C GLU A 104 30.75 9.50 14.75
N THR A 105 29.48 9.32 15.11
CA THR A 105 29.06 9.13 16.50
C THR A 105 28.52 7.75 16.82
N GLY A 106 28.15 6.96 15.80
CA GLY A 106 27.42 5.70 15.96
C GLY A 106 25.98 5.87 16.50
N ALA A 107 25.53 7.11 16.72
CA ALA A 107 24.18 7.40 17.16
C ALA A 107 23.16 7.25 16.02
N PRO A 108 21.87 7.06 16.32
CA PRO A 108 20.83 7.09 15.29
C PRO A 108 20.96 8.31 14.40
N LEU A 109 20.75 8.14 13.09
CA LEU A 109 20.94 9.20 12.09
C LEU A 109 20.07 10.43 12.40
N THR A 110 18.86 10.18 12.88
CA THR A 110 17.95 11.23 13.39
C THR A 110 17.05 10.65 14.49
N THR A 111 16.19 11.54 15.06
CA THR A 111 15.07 11.18 15.93
C THR A 111 13.78 11.65 15.28
N HIS A 112 12.64 11.18 15.75
CA HIS A 112 11.32 11.70 15.40
C HIS A 112 10.63 12.25 16.66
N GLN A 113 9.59 13.04 16.44
CA GLN A 113 8.81 13.60 17.54
C GLN A 113 7.66 12.67 17.92
N PHE A 114 7.30 12.59 19.20
CA PHE A 114 6.08 11.95 19.67
C PHE A 114 5.00 12.98 20.00
N TYR A 115 3.77 12.54 20.31
CA TYR A 115 2.62 13.43 20.55
C TYR A 115 2.80 14.42 21.69
N ASP A 116 3.64 14.10 22.68
CA ASP A 116 3.97 14.96 23.81
C ASP A 116 5.11 15.95 23.51
N GLY A 117 5.62 15.94 22.27
CA GLY A 117 6.73 16.78 21.85
C GLY A 117 8.12 16.21 22.16
N THR A 118 8.22 15.07 22.82
CA THR A 118 9.51 14.43 23.13
C THR A 118 10.11 13.81 21.88
N GLN A 119 11.46 13.74 21.83
CA GLN A 119 12.20 13.10 20.75
C GLN A 119 12.43 11.63 21.07
N HIS A 120 12.13 10.76 20.10
CA HIS A 120 12.30 9.33 20.20
C HIS A 120 13.26 8.82 19.11
N PRO A 121 14.05 7.78 19.40
CA PRO A 121 14.82 7.11 18.38
C PRO A 121 13.89 6.39 17.39
N TRP A 122 14.35 6.19 16.15
CA TRP A 122 13.69 5.32 15.20
C TRP A 122 13.76 3.87 15.66
N GLU A 123 12.63 3.19 15.70
CA GLU A 123 12.51 1.77 16.08
C GLU A 123 11.77 0.99 15.00
N PHE A 124 12.38 -0.06 14.49
CA PHE A 124 11.72 -0.95 13.54
C PHE A 124 10.58 -1.72 14.23
N LYS A 125 9.38 -1.66 13.67
CA LYS A 125 8.21 -2.37 14.19
C LYS A 125 7.70 -3.44 13.21
N ARG A 126 7.53 -3.08 11.94
CA ARG A 126 7.01 -3.98 10.90
C ARG A 126 7.19 -3.42 9.50
N VAL A 127 7.06 -4.30 8.51
CA VAL A 127 6.96 -3.90 7.10
C VAL A 127 5.49 -3.68 6.74
N TRP A 128 5.19 -2.50 6.24
CA TRP A 128 3.85 -2.12 5.79
C TRP A 128 3.61 -2.39 4.32
N HIS A 129 4.59 -2.13 3.47
CA HIS A 129 4.46 -2.20 2.02
C HIS A 129 5.71 -2.82 1.40
N LEU A 130 5.51 -3.71 0.44
CA LEU A 130 6.56 -4.30 -0.39
C LEU A 130 6.32 -3.88 -1.83
N GLU A 131 7.33 -3.29 -2.49
CA GLU A 131 7.22 -2.86 -3.88
C GLU A 131 8.35 -3.48 -4.71
N PRO A 132 8.10 -4.55 -5.50
CA PRO A 132 9.06 -5.10 -6.43
C PRO A 132 9.39 -4.13 -7.55
N SER A 133 10.65 -4.13 -7.99
CA SER A 133 11.13 -3.32 -9.09
C SER A 133 10.37 -3.60 -10.40
N LEU A 134 10.23 -2.55 -11.21
CA LEU A 134 9.60 -2.64 -12.54
C LEU A 134 10.49 -3.31 -13.60
N THR A 135 11.77 -3.60 -13.28
CA THR A 135 12.76 -4.08 -14.28
C THR A 135 13.62 -5.25 -13.82
N ASP A 136 13.75 -5.48 -12.50
CA ASP A 136 14.58 -6.56 -11.94
C ASP A 136 13.81 -7.30 -10.83
N PRO A 137 13.49 -8.59 -11.01
CA PRO A 137 12.72 -9.36 -10.03
C PRO A 137 13.46 -9.60 -8.70
N ASN A 138 14.77 -9.36 -8.63
CA ASN A 138 15.55 -9.48 -7.41
C ASN A 138 15.59 -8.16 -6.59
N VAL A 139 15.17 -7.05 -7.19
CA VAL A 139 15.10 -5.78 -6.48
C VAL A 139 13.70 -5.60 -5.92
N VAL A 140 13.62 -5.34 -4.62
CA VAL A 140 12.37 -5.07 -3.91
C VAL A 140 12.59 -4.00 -2.85
N TYR A 141 11.63 -3.11 -2.70
CA TYR A 141 11.61 -2.06 -1.67
C TYR A 141 10.66 -2.45 -0.54
N ALA A 142 10.96 -2.00 0.67
CA ALA A 142 10.13 -2.18 1.84
C ALA A 142 9.92 -0.86 2.58
N GLY A 143 8.67 -0.45 2.67
CA GLY A 143 8.23 0.65 3.53
C GLY A 143 7.90 0.11 4.92
N VAL A 144 8.46 0.72 5.96
CA VAL A 144 8.37 0.20 7.32
C VAL A 144 7.77 1.21 8.31
N GLU A 145 7.48 0.72 9.49
CA GLU A 145 7.15 1.49 10.69
C GLU A 145 8.30 1.25 11.73
N ASP A 146 8.90 2.24 12.34
CA ASP A 146 8.79 3.68 12.09
C ASP A 146 9.33 4.00 10.70
N ALA A 147 8.76 5.05 10.08
CA ALA A 147 8.92 5.29 8.66
C ALA A 147 10.38 5.35 8.18
N ALA A 148 10.79 4.33 7.45
CA ALA A 148 12.01 4.29 6.66
C ALA A 148 11.76 3.49 5.38
N LEU A 149 12.64 3.66 4.40
CA LEU A 149 12.61 2.92 3.14
C LEU A 149 13.83 2.03 3.06
N PHE A 150 13.61 0.74 2.89
CA PHE A 150 14.66 -0.25 2.68
C PHE A 150 14.61 -0.79 1.26
N ARG A 151 15.75 -1.24 0.77
CA ARG A 151 15.90 -1.91 -0.52
C ARG A 151 16.69 -3.20 -0.36
N SER A 152 16.22 -4.27 -1.00
CA SER A 152 16.97 -5.47 -1.30
C SER A 152 17.32 -5.51 -2.79
N THR A 153 18.48 -6.04 -3.15
CA THR A 153 18.92 -6.27 -4.52
C THR A 153 19.21 -7.74 -4.80
N ASP A 154 18.87 -8.62 -3.87
CA ASP A 154 19.14 -10.06 -3.90
C ASP A 154 17.89 -10.92 -3.59
N GLY A 155 16.72 -10.39 -3.91
CA GLY A 155 15.46 -11.11 -3.74
C GLY A 155 14.99 -11.23 -2.28
N GLY A 156 15.30 -10.24 -1.44
CA GLY A 156 14.89 -10.18 -0.05
C GLY A 156 15.84 -10.86 0.94
N GLU A 157 17.00 -11.34 0.47
CA GLU A 157 17.98 -11.98 1.36
C GLU A 157 18.59 -10.98 2.34
N ASN A 158 19.00 -9.79 1.83
CA ASN A 158 19.56 -8.70 2.62
C ASN A 158 18.80 -7.41 2.34
N TRP A 159 18.72 -6.56 3.38
CA TRP A 159 18.02 -5.29 3.32
C TRP A 159 18.94 -4.16 3.74
N HIS A 160 18.93 -3.08 2.97
CA HIS A 160 19.72 -1.88 3.24
C HIS A 160 18.79 -0.66 3.24
N GLU A 161 18.92 0.17 4.26
CA GLU A 161 18.19 1.43 4.30
C GLU A 161 18.63 2.35 3.16
N LEU A 162 17.67 3.13 2.65
CA LEU A 162 17.93 4.33 1.85
C LEU A 162 17.92 5.55 2.80
N PRO A 163 19.05 5.92 3.39
CA PRO A 163 19.08 6.81 4.55
C PRO A 163 18.73 8.27 4.21
N GLY A 164 18.75 8.63 2.94
CA GLY A 164 18.38 9.97 2.48
C GLY A 164 16.99 10.42 2.90
N LEU A 165 16.08 9.48 3.15
CA LEU A 165 14.74 9.78 3.61
C LEU A 165 14.73 10.26 5.07
N ARG A 166 15.21 9.44 6.00
CA ARG A 166 15.29 9.83 7.42
C ARG A 166 16.30 10.95 7.68
N GLY A 167 17.33 11.02 6.85
CA GLY A 167 18.32 12.09 6.87
C GLY A 167 17.78 13.44 6.37
N HIS A 168 16.54 13.50 5.87
CA HIS A 168 15.93 14.78 5.53
C HIS A 168 15.82 15.68 6.76
N GLY A 169 16.16 16.95 6.64
CA GLY A 169 16.23 17.90 7.76
C GLY A 169 14.95 18.09 8.57
N THR A 170 13.80 17.64 8.05
CA THR A 170 12.52 17.66 8.78
C THR A 170 12.27 16.42 9.64
N GLY A 171 13.09 15.37 9.52
CA GLY A 171 12.92 14.10 10.26
C GLY A 171 12.61 14.26 11.75
N PRO A 172 13.32 15.12 12.50
CA PRO A 172 13.05 15.35 13.91
C PRO A 172 11.64 15.89 14.25
N ASN A 173 10.94 16.43 13.27
CA ASN A 173 9.59 16.97 13.42
C ASN A 173 8.49 16.01 12.94
N TRP A 174 8.85 14.81 12.45
CA TRP A 174 7.87 13.83 12.06
C TRP A 174 7.24 13.20 13.30
N GLN A 175 5.93 13.00 13.27
CA GLN A 175 5.23 12.30 14.35
C GLN A 175 4.29 11.24 13.77
N PRO A 176 4.04 10.16 14.55
CA PRO A 176 3.13 9.11 14.09
C PRO A 176 1.70 9.64 13.93
N GLY A 177 0.93 9.03 13.03
CA GLY A 177 -0.52 9.10 13.04
C GLY A 177 -1.10 8.12 14.10
N ALA A 178 -2.42 8.08 14.25
CA ALA A 178 -3.07 7.14 15.19
C ALA A 178 -2.76 5.65 14.88
N GLY A 179 -2.41 5.34 13.64
CA GLY A 179 -2.01 4.00 13.21
C GLY A 179 -0.49 3.74 13.20
N GLY A 180 0.32 4.66 13.75
CA GLY A 180 1.78 4.61 13.69
C GLY A 180 2.38 5.53 12.63
N MET A 181 3.70 5.61 12.59
CA MET A 181 4.43 6.34 11.54
C MET A 181 4.79 5.37 10.41
N CYS A 182 3.82 5.09 9.56
CA CYS A 182 3.90 4.01 8.58
C CYS A 182 4.26 4.56 7.21
N LEU A 183 5.33 4.03 6.60
CA LEU A 183 5.56 4.19 5.16
C LEU A 183 4.78 3.08 4.44
N HIS A 184 3.61 3.43 3.93
CA HIS A 184 2.63 2.49 3.39
C HIS A 184 2.40 2.59 1.87
N THR A 185 2.99 3.55 1.19
CA THR A 185 2.89 3.70 -0.26
C THR A 185 4.27 3.90 -0.84
N ILE A 186 4.62 3.13 -1.85
CA ILE A 186 5.82 3.27 -2.67
C ILE A 186 5.37 3.19 -4.13
N ILE A 187 5.69 4.19 -4.93
CA ILE A 187 5.43 4.20 -6.37
C ILE A 187 6.75 4.38 -7.10
N LEU A 188 7.08 3.41 -7.95
CA LEU A 188 8.22 3.48 -8.86
C LEU A 188 7.74 4.06 -10.19
N GLU A 189 8.39 5.10 -10.69
CA GLU A 189 7.97 5.74 -11.95
C GLU A 189 8.41 4.92 -13.16
N PRO A 190 7.50 4.48 -14.04
CA PRO A 190 7.86 3.76 -15.25
C PRO A 190 8.75 4.59 -16.16
N GLY A 191 9.84 3.98 -16.64
CA GLY A 191 10.79 4.66 -17.53
C GLY A 191 11.76 5.62 -16.84
N ASN A 192 11.61 5.86 -15.53
CA ASN A 192 12.54 6.68 -14.75
C ASN A 192 12.90 6.00 -13.42
N PRO A 193 13.90 5.12 -13.38
CA PRO A 193 14.24 4.34 -12.18
C PRO A 193 14.80 5.19 -11.02
N GLU A 194 15.19 6.44 -11.28
CA GLU A 194 15.67 7.35 -10.25
C GLU A 194 14.52 8.06 -9.52
N ARG A 195 13.30 8.02 -10.10
CA ARG A 195 12.14 8.69 -9.49
C ARG A 195 11.23 7.71 -8.77
N MET A 196 10.98 8.04 -7.51
CA MET A 196 10.04 7.33 -6.65
C MET A 196 9.19 8.32 -5.85
N TYR A 197 7.98 7.91 -5.52
CA TYR A 197 7.08 8.63 -4.62
C TYR A 197 6.76 7.74 -3.44
N ILE A 198 6.67 8.32 -2.26
CA ILE A 198 6.26 7.61 -1.04
C ILE A 198 5.26 8.42 -0.23
N ALA A 199 4.49 7.73 0.59
CA ALA A 199 3.60 8.36 1.56
C ALA A 199 3.75 7.76 2.95
N ILE A 200 3.69 8.63 3.95
CA ILE A 200 3.90 8.31 5.37
C ILE A 200 2.76 8.91 6.20
N SER A 201 2.14 8.12 7.05
CA SER A 201 1.24 8.60 8.13
C SER A 201 2.08 8.96 9.39
N ALA A 202 2.13 10.17 9.95
CA ALA A 202 1.61 11.40 9.39
C ALA A 202 2.77 12.38 9.14
N ALA A 203 3.67 12.03 8.19
CA ALA A 203 4.75 12.93 7.79
C ALA A 203 4.46 13.59 6.43
N GLY A 204 3.62 12.99 5.60
CA GLY A 204 3.24 13.48 4.29
C GLY A 204 3.75 12.63 3.13
N ALA A 205 3.74 13.20 1.94
CA ALA A 205 4.28 12.60 0.73
C ALA A 205 5.66 13.16 0.41
N PHE A 206 6.52 12.31 -0.16
CA PHE A 206 7.88 12.68 -0.55
C PHE A 206 8.20 12.11 -1.93
N ARG A 207 9.09 12.80 -2.66
CA ARG A 207 9.64 12.34 -3.94
C ARG A 207 11.15 12.36 -3.92
N THR A 208 11.76 11.34 -4.51
CA THR A 208 13.16 11.34 -4.92
C THR A 208 13.27 11.41 -6.44
N ASP A 209 14.31 12.05 -6.94
CA ASP A 209 14.67 12.12 -8.34
C ASP A 209 16.10 11.56 -8.59
N ASP A 210 16.69 10.89 -7.57
CA ASP A 210 18.08 10.40 -7.56
C ASP A 210 18.23 8.99 -6.95
N GLY A 211 17.18 8.17 -7.05
CA GLY A 211 17.19 6.78 -6.59
C GLY A 211 17.17 6.62 -5.05
N GLY A 212 16.66 7.63 -4.35
CA GLY A 212 16.53 7.60 -2.88
C GLY A 212 17.71 8.14 -2.11
N LYS A 213 18.69 8.78 -2.79
CA LYS A 213 19.83 9.43 -2.12
C LYS A 213 19.40 10.72 -1.42
N SER A 214 18.45 11.45 -2.02
CA SER A 214 17.81 12.60 -1.41
C SER A 214 16.31 12.59 -1.65
N TRP A 215 15.56 13.26 -0.80
CA TRP A 215 14.11 13.34 -0.85
C TRP A 215 13.64 14.76 -0.66
N LYS A 216 12.53 15.12 -1.30
CA LYS A 216 11.85 16.38 -1.05
C LYS A 216 10.39 16.13 -0.65
N PRO A 217 9.84 16.86 0.33
CA PRO A 217 8.42 16.87 0.60
C PRO A 217 7.65 17.40 -0.62
N ILE A 218 6.55 16.74 -0.96
CA ILE A 218 5.67 17.12 -2.06
C ILE A 218 4.26 17.36 -1.53
N ASN A 219 4.11 18.26 -0.57
CA ASN A 219 2.86 18.50 0.14
C ASN A 219 2.23 19.87 -0.15
N GLN A 220 2.76 20.64 -1.10
CA GLN A 220 2.21 21.94 -1.43
C GLN A 220 0.79 21.85 -1.99
N GLY A 221 -0.13 22.62 -1.39
CA GLY A 221 -1.56 22.57 -1.72
C GLY A 221 -2.37 21.67 -0.82
N LEU A 222 -1.73 20.88 0.06
CA LEU A 222 -2.43 20.15 1.11
C LEU A 222 -2.81 21.08 2.27
N TYR A 223 -3.94 20.78 2.89
CA TYR A 223 -4.44 21.48 4.06
C TYR A 223 -4.87 20.46 5.13
N SER A 224 -4.30 20.56 6.34
CA SER A 224 -4.60 19.64 7.46
C SER A 224 -4.88 20.43 8.73
N LYS A 225 -6.15 20.50 9.12
CA LYS A 225 -6.63 21.30 10.27
C LYS A 225 -6.15 20.81 11.64
N TYR A 226 -5.58 19.61 11.74
CA TYR A 226 -5.11 19.01 12.99
C TYR A 226 -3.64 19.31 13.32
N ILE A 227 -2.89 19.92 12.40
CA ILE A 227 -1.52 20.37 12.66
C ILE A 227 -1.46 21.90 12.91
N PRO A 228 -0.50 22.37 13.72
CA PRO A 228 -0.45 23.79 14.13
C PRO A 228 -0.38 24.76 12.93
N ASN A 229 0.34 24.42 11.89
CA ASN A 229 0.33 25.12 10.61
C ASN A 229 -0.37 24.24 9.56
N PRO A 230 -1.63 24.51 9.18
CA PRO A 230 -2.41 23.66 8.29
C PRO A 230 -1.81 23.44 6.89
N THR A 231 -0.91 24.29 6.46
CA THR A 231 -0.22 24.24 5.15
C THR A 231 1.28 23.99 5.28
N ALA A 232 1.70 23.37 6.39
CA ALA A 232 3.11 23.05 6.65
C ALA A 232 3.71 22.18 5.54
N GLU A 233 5.02 22.20 5.43
CA GLU A 233 5.75 21.36 4.48
C GLU A 233 5.58 19.86 4.75
N ILE A 234 5.40 19.49 6.03
CA ILE A 234 5.26 18.11 6.52
C ILE A 234 4.10 17.98 7.52
N GLY A 235 3.84 16.77 7.99
CA GLY A 235 2.84 16.51 9.03
C GLY A 235 1.44 16.17 8.49
N HIS A 236 1.30 16.08 7.17
CA HIS A 236 0.05 15.67 6.55
C HIS A 236 -0.16 14.16 6.64
N CYS A 237 -1.33 13.73 7.08
CA CYS A 237 -1.70 12.32 7.07
C CYS A 237 -2.17 11.92 5.66
N VAL A 238 -1.31 11.29 4.90
CA VAL A 238 -1.63 10.70 3.60
C VAL A 238 -2.05 9.26 3.83
N HIS A 239 -3.13 8.82 3.21
CA HIS A 239 -3.62 7.45 3.34
C HIS A 239 -3.19 6.56 2.18
N HIS A 240 -3.22 7.05 0.95
CA HIS A 240 -2.71 6.34 -0.22
C HIS A 240 -2.45 7.31 -1.38
N ILE A 241 -1.50 6.96 -2.25
CA ILE A 241 -1.25 7.66 -3.53
C ILE A 241 -1.31 6.62 -4.64
N ALA A 242 -1.96 6.97 -5.76
CA ALA A 242 -2.04 6.15 -6.95
C ALA A 242 -1.57 6.93 -8.19
N MET A 243 -1.02 6.21 -9.16
CA MET A 243 -0.53 6.74 -10.44
C MET A 243 -0.86 5.76 -11.56
N ASN A 244 -1.41 6.26 -12.67
CA ASN A 244 -1.51 5.42 -13.86
C ASN A 244 -0.14 5.31 -14.54
N PRO A 245 0.37 4.10 -14.80
CA PRO A 245 1.70 3.93 -15.41
C PRO A 245 1.85 4.54 -16.80
N SER A 246 0.75 4.71 -17.57
CA SER A 246 0.79 5.33 -18.88
C SER A 246 0.88 6.86 -18.84
N ARG A 247 0.69 7.47 -17.65
CA ARG A 247 0.72 8.92 -17.45
C ARG A 247 1.57 9.28 -16.22
N PRO A 248 2.88 9.04 -16.26
CA PRO A 248 3.77 9.37 -15.16
C PRO A 248 3.68 10.85 -14.76
N GLY A 249 3.80 11.12 -13.46
CA GLY A 249 3.71 12.49 -12.93
C GLY A 249 2.31 13.03 -12.70
N VAL A 250 1.24 12.32 -13.14
CA VAL A 250 -0.13 12.59 -12.68
C VAL A 250 -0.43 11.68 -11.51
N LEU A 251 -0.63 12.26 -10.34
CA LEU A 251 -0.83 11.56 -9.09
C LEU A 251 -2.21 11.86 -8.51
N PHE A 252 -2.82 10.84 -7.92
CA PHE A 252 -4.04 10.96 -7.15
C PHE A 252 -3.77 10.52 -5.71
N MET A 253 -4.36 11.21 -4.73
CA MET A 253 -4.13 10.94 -3.31
C MET A 253 -5.44 10.91 -2.55
N GLN A 254 -5.66 9.87 -1.76
CA GLN A 254 -6.55 9.93 -0.63
C GLN A 254 -5.76 10.45 0.56
N LYS A 255 -6.08 11.63 1.00
CA LYS A 255 -5.58 12.22 2.25
C LYS A 255 -6.56 11.89 3.40
N HIS A 256 -6.19 12.21 4.63
CA HIS A 256 -7.06 12.04 5.80
C HIS A 256 -8.44 12.68 5.59
N TRP A 257 -8.49 13.93 5.16
CA TRP A 257 -9.66 14.55 4.54
C TRP A 257 -9.28 14.98 3.14
N ASP A 258 -10.17 14.80 2.21
CA ASP A 258 -10.07 15.15 0.81
C ASP A 258 -9.34 14.14 -0.08
N VAL A 259 -9.85 14.07 -1.29
CA VAL A 259 -9.18 13.47 -2.43
C VAL A 259 -8.47 14.57 -3.19
N MET A 260 -7.21 14.33 -3.53
CA MET A 260 -6.34 15.32 -4.14
C MET A 260 -5.79 14.81 -5.46
N ARG A 261 -5.43 15.73 -6.36
CA ARG A 261 -4.75 15.44 -7.62
C ARG A 261 -3.56 16.37 -7.81
N SER A 262 -2.47 15.84 -8.35
CA SER A 262 -1.34 16.59 -8.86
C SER A 262 -1.12 16.27 -10.34
N ASP A 263 -0.90 17.30 -11.16
CA ASP A 263 -0.58 17.17 -12.57
C ASP A 263 0.92 17.43 -12.86
N ASN A 264 1.74 17.56 -11.82
CA ASN A 264 3.15 17.96 -11.91
C ASN A 264 4.04 17.20 -10.91
N ALA A 265 3.89 15.89 -10.86
CA ALA A 265 4.71 14.99 -10.06
C ALA A 265 4.70 15.30 -8.54
N GLY A 266 3.57 15.79 -8.04
CA GLY A 266 3.38 16.12 -6.63
C GLY A 266 3.82 17.53 -6.24
N ASP A 267 4.38 18.32 -7.15
CA ASP A 267 4.84 19.67 -6.81
C ASP A 267 3.71 20.61 -6.40
N GLN A 268 2.47 20.34 -6.84
CA GLN A 268 1.27 21.06 -6.42
C GLN A 268 0.06 20.12 -6.41
N TRP A 269 -0.71 20.15 -5.34
CA TRP A 269 -1.96 19.40 -5.22
C TRP A 269 -3.17 20.32 -5.28
N LYS A 270 -4.24 19.83 -5.90
CA LYS A 270 -5.57 20.44 -5.92
C LYS A 270 -6.61 19.46 -5.38
N LYS A 271 -7.58 19.98 -4.65
CA LYS A 271 -8.71 19.20 -4.14
C LYS A 271 -9.62 18.78 -5.29
N ILE A 272 -10.02 17.50 -5.27
CA ILE A 272 -10.92 16.91 -6.27
C ILE A 272 -12.05 16.09 -5.61
N SER A 273 -12.36 16.32 -4.33
CA SER A 273 -13.41 15.59 -3.61
C SER A 273 -14.82 15.82 -4.19
N GLY A 274 -15.05 16.95 -4.86
CA GLY A 274 -16.27 17.24 -5.62
C GLY A 274 -17.56 16.91 -4.87
N ASN A 275 -18.38 16.08 -5.50
CA ASN A 275 -19.68 15.63 -5.00
C ASN A 275 -19.63 14.29 -4.23
N LEU A 276 -18.47 13.88 -3.72
CA LEU A 276 -18.39 12.74 -2.80
C LEU A 276 -19.24 12.99 -1.53
N PRO A 277 -19.88 11.96 -0.98
CA PRO A 277 -20.76 12.12 0.18
C PRO A 277 -20.01 12.47 1.47
N THR A 278 -18.74 12.08 1.54
CA THR A 278 -17.77 12.37 2.60
C THR A 278 -16.41 12.54 1.98
N ASP A 279 -15.52 13.23 2.66
CA ASP A 279 -14.15 13.48 2.19
C ASP A 279 -13.10 12.57 2.85
N PHE A 280 -13.53 11.67 3.74
CA PHE A 280 -12.65 10.74 4.45
C PHE A 280 -12.72 9.34 3.83
N GLY A 281 -11.56 8.73 3.64
CA GLY A 281 -11.40 7.37 3.13
C GLY A 281 -9.95 6.93 3.26
N PHE A 282 -9.65 5.70 2.85
CA PHE A 282 -8.30 5.17 2.91
C PHE A 282 -7.73 4.82 1.53
N VAL A 283 -8.56 4.26 0.66
CA VAL A 283 -8.12 3.69 -0.60
C VAL A 283 -8.40 4.63 -1.77
N ILE A 284 -7.48 4.62 -2.74
CA ILE A 284 -7.63 5.22 -4.05
C ILE A 284 -6.86 4.39 -5.06
N ASP A 285 -7.41 4.19 -6.25
CA ASP A 285 -6.67 3.57 -7.35
C ASP A 285 -7.11 4.15 -8.70
N VAL A 286 -6.32 3.91 -9.75
CA VAL A 286 -6.52 4.48 -11.08
C VAL A 286 -6.72 3.35 -12.09
N HIS A 287 -7.73 3.48 -12.94
CA HIS A 287 -8.01 2.52 -14.02
C HIS A 287 -6.78 2.30 -14.91
N ALA A 288 -6.48 1.04 -15.25
CA ALA A 288 -5.24 0.69 -15.92
C ALA A 288 -5.07 1.36 -17.31
N HIS A 289 -6.18 1.56 -18.04
CA HIS A 289 -6.16 2.07 -19.42
C HIS A 289 -6.72 3.50 -19.56
N GLU A 290 -7.42 3.99 -18.54
CA GLU A 290 -8.06 5.31 -18.53
C GLU A 290 -7.45 6.17 -17.42
N PRO A 291 -6.41 6.96 -17.68
CA PRO A 291 -5.66 7.68 -16.63
C PRO A 291 -6.44 8.83 -15.95
N GLU A 292 -7.63 9.16 -16.44
CA GLU A 292 -8.57 10.08 -15.78
C GLU A 292 -9.66 9.36 -14.98
N THR A 293 -9.70 8.02 -15.04
CA THR A 293 -10.69 7.21 -14.31
C THR A 293 -10.10 6.75 -12.98
N VAL A 294 -10.69 7.21 -11.88
CA VAL A 294 -10.19 7.05 -10.50
C VAL A 294 -11.28 6.43 -9.63
N TYR A 295 -10.89 5.58 -8.70
CA TYR A 295 -11.78 4.88 -7.77
C TYR A 295 -11.43 5.21 -6.31
N VAL A 296 -12.46 5.44 -5.48
CA VAL A 296 -12.34 5.61 -4.03
C VAL A 296 -13.47 4.91 -3.30
N VAL A 297 -13.27 4.59 -2.03
CA VAL A 297 -14.33 4.10 -1.13
C VAL A 297 -14.39 5.03 0.09
N PRO A 298 -15.19 6.09 0.03
CA PRO A 298 -15.37 6.99 1.17
C PRO A 298 -16.06 6.27 2.33
N ILE A 299 -15.62 6.57 3.55
CA ILE A 299 -16.27 6.16 4.79
C ILE A 299 -16.82 7.35 5.54
N LYS A 300 -17.57 7.12 6.63
CA LYS A 300 -18.38 8.15 7.25
C LYS A 300 -17.55 9.32 7.81
N SER A 301 -16.51 9.01 8.58
CA SER A 301 -15.61 10.01 9.16
C SER A 301 -14.34 9.37 9.72
N ASP A 302 -13.44 10.19 10.25
CA ASP A 302 -12.24 9.77 10.98
C ASP A 302 -12.52 9.12 12.33
N SER A 303 -13.70 9.31 12.89
CA SER A 303 -14.15 8.70 14.14
C SER A 303 -15.13 7.54 13.96
N GLU A 304 -15.74 7.43 12.78
CA GLU A 304 -16.74 6.41 12.46
C GLU A 304 -16.28 5.64 11.21
N HIS A 305 -15.43 4.65 11.42
CA HIS A 305 -14.71 3.89 10.38
C HIS A 305 -15.59 2.84 9.70
N PHE A 306 -16.71 3.25 9.13
CA PHE A 306 -17.55 2.42 8.27
C PHE A 306 -18.15 3.26 7.13
N VAL A 307 -18.61 2.59 6.08
CA VAL A 307 -19.14 3.23 4.87
C VAL A 307 -20.36 4.09 5.17
N HIS A 308 -20.47 5.22 4.47
CA HIS A 308 -21.52 6.20 4.69
C HIS A 308 -22.92 5.58 4.58
N GLU A 309 -23.82 5.88 5.52
CA GLU A 309 -25.18 5.35 5.63
C GLU A 309 -25.30 3.81 5.74
N GLY A 310 -24.20 3.09 6.04
CA GLY A 310 -24.23 1.62 6.01
C GLY A 310 -24.48 1.05 4.60
N LYS A 311 -24.09 1.78 3.56
CA LYS A 311 -24.22 1.40 2.15
C LYS A 311 -22.83 1.34 1.52
N LEU A 312 -22.41 0.14 1.13
CA LEU A 312 -21.13 -0.03 0.44
C LEU A 312 -21.22 0.48 -0.99
N ARG A 313 -20.41 1.47 -1.31
CA ARG A 313 -20.32 2.09 -2.62
C ARG A 313 -18.87 2.33 -2.97
N VAL A 314 -18.47 1.95 -4.16
CA VAL A 314 -17.27 2.46 -4.78
C VAL A 314 -17.66 3.71 -5.55
N TYR A 315 -16.88 4.75 -5.47
CA TYR A 315 -17.08 5.97 -6.27
C TYR A 315 -16.04 6.00 -7.38
N ARG A 316 -16.51 6.24 -8.60
CA ARG A 316 -15.67 6.38 -9.78
C ARG A 316 -15.78 7.81 -10.33
N SER A 317 -14.66 8.39 -10.68
CA SER A 317 -14.62 9.58 -11.53
C SER A 317 -13.98 9.21 -12.85
N ARG A 318 -14.63 9.56 -13.97
CA ARG A 318 -14.04 9.44 -15.32
C ARG A 318 -13.42 10.75 -15.81
N THR A 319 -13.40 11.75 -14.97
CA THR A 319 -13.02 13.14 -15.30
C THR A 319 -11.87 13.65 -14.45
N GLY A 320 -11.07 12.73 -13.90
CA GLY A 320 -9.93 13.08 -13.03
C GLY A 320 -10.34 13.76 -11.72
N GLY A 321 -11.54 13.43 -11.22
CA GLY A 321 -12.05 13.92 -9.95
C GLY A 321 -13.01 15.12 -10.03
N ASN A 322 -13.39 15.60 -11.21
CA ASN A 322 -14.35 16.69 -11.31
C ASN A 322 -15.77 16.25 -10.94
N GLU A 323 -16.15 15.03 -11.31
CA GLU A 323 -17.43 14.44 -10.99
C GLU A 323 -17.25 12.99 -10.53
N TRP A 324 -18.06 12.56 -9.58
CA TRP A 324 -18.02 11.23 -9.01
C TRP A 324 -19.39 10.56 -9.12
N GLU A 325 -19.41 9.32 -9.58
CA GLU A 325 -20.61 8.46 -9.66
C GLU A 325 -20.51 7.32 -8.63
N ALA A 326 -21.63 6.99 -8.01
CA ALA A 326 -21.70 5.89 -7.05
C ALA A 326 -21.96 4.57 -7.77
N LEU A 327 -21.05 3.62 -7.64
CA LEU A 327 -21.16 2.25 -8.16
C LEU A 327 -21.73 1.36 -7.06
N THR A 328 -22.91 0.79 -7.28
CA THR A 328 -23.67 0.07 -6.25
C THR A 328 -24.14 -1.31 -6.66
N ASN A 329 -24.15 -1.60 -7.96
CA ASN A 329 -24.68 -2.84 -8.52
C ASN A 329 -23.88 -4.05 -8.00
N GLY A 330 -24.53 -4.93 -7.21
CA GLY A 330 -23.89 -6.09 -6.58
C GLY A 330 -23.26 -5.82 -5.21
N LEU A 331 -23.25 -4.55 -4.74
CA LEU A 331 -22.75 -4.19 -3.40
C LEU A 331 -23.90 -4.04 -2.39
N PRO A 332 -23.71 -4.40 -1.11
CA PRO A 332 -24.71 -4.25 -0.05
C PRO A 332 -25.13 -2.79 0.14
N GLN A 333 -26.44 -2.52 0.01
CA GLN A 333 -27.01 -1.17 0.13
C GLN A 333 -27.81 -0.96 1.41
N LYS A 334 -27.60 -1.83 2.41
CA LYS A 334 -28.26 -1.76 3.71
C LYS A 334 -27.44 -2.50 4.75
N ASP A 335 -27.41 -1.97 5.97
CA ASP A 335 -26.82 -2.60 7.15
C ASP A 335 -25.38 -3.10 6.97
N CYS A 336 -24.59 -2.38 6.16
CA CYS A 336 -23.22 -2.72 5.82
C CYS A 336 -22.24 -1.80 6.59
N TYR A 337 -21.59 -2.32 7.63
CA TYR A 337 -20.68 -1.56 8.48
C TYR A 337 -19.24 -2.04 8.31
N VAL A 338 -18.74 -1.87 7.09
CA VAL A 338 -17.40 -2.29 6.68
C VAL A 338 -16.50 -1.09 6.37
N ASN A 339 -15.21 -1.34 6.33
CA ASN A 339 -14.21 -0.41 5.82
C ASN A 339 -13.33 -1.10 4.78
N VAL A 340 -12.73 -0.32 3.88
CA VAL A 340 -11.69 -0.75 2.93
C VAL A 340 -10.43 0.00 3.29
N LEU A 341 -9.37 -0.74 3.65
CA LEU A 341 -8.11 -0.17 4.11
C LEU A 341 -7.26 0.33 2.94
N ARG A 342 -6.22 1.12 3.23
CA ARG A 342 -5.41 1.86 2.25
C ARG A 342 -4.78 1.02 1.13
N ASP A 343 -4.33 -0.19 1.45
CA ASP A 343 -3.72 -1.13 0.51
C ASP A 343 -4.70 -2.23 0.06
N ALA A 344 -6.01 -2.06 0.30
CA ALA A 344 -7.00 -3.10 0.06
C ALA A 344 -7.84 -2.89 -1.22
N MET A 345 -7.31 -2.21 -2.23
CA MET A 345 -7.86 -2.11 -3.57
C MET A 345 -6.74 -2.20 -4.61
N ALA A 346 -7.02 -2.87 -5.73
CA ALA A 346 -6.12 -2.96 -6.86
C ALA A 346 -6.90 -3.10 -8.18
N VAL A 347 -6.24 -2.73 -9.29
CA VAL A 347 -6.78 -2.89 -10.65
C VAL A 347 -5.93 -3.85 -11.46
N ASP A 348 -6.54 -4.66 -12.33
CA ASP A 348 -5.79 -5.43 -13.32
C ASP A 348 -5.64 -4.66 -14.64
N SER A 349 -4.76 -5.15 -15.52
CA SER A 349 -4.50 -4.55 -16.83
C SER A 349 -5.16 -5.32 -17.99
N LEU A 350 -6.17 -6.14 -17.73
CA LEU A 350 -6.95 -6.76 -18.80
C LEU A 350 -7.89 -5.74 -19.44
N ASP A 351 -8.31 -6.04 -20.65
CA ASP A 351 -9.42 -5.36 -21.32
C ASP A 351 -10.70 -6.23 -21.17
N GLU A 352 -11.73 -5.76 -20.50
CA GLU A 352 -11.88 -4.52 -19.71
C GLU A 352 -11.14 -4.62 -18.37
N CYS A 353 -10.79 -3.44 -17.80
CA CYS A 353 -10.09 -3.36 -16.53
C CYS A 353 -10.90 -3.96 -15.37
N GLY A 354 -10.30 -4.91 -14.66
CA GLY A 354 -10.87 -5.45 -13.43
C GLY A 354 -10.46 -4.62 -12.21
N ILE A 355 -11.41 -4.48 -11.27
CA ILE A 355 -11.17 -3.80 -10.00
C ILE A 355 -11.48 -4.75 -8.86
N TYR A 356 -10.64 -4.77 -7.84
CA TYR A 356 -10.72 -5.67 -6.69
C TYR A 356 -10.58 -4.88 -5.41
N PHE A 357 -11.39 -5.18 -4.40
CA PHE A 357 -11.15 -4.63 -3.07
C PHE A 357 -11.54 -5.61 -1.96
N GLY A 358 -10.85 -5.49 -0.83
CA GLY A 358 -11.06 -6.27 0.37
C GLY A 358 -11.64 -5.46 1.51
N THR A 359 -12.47 -6.07 2.34
CA THR A 359 -13.10 -5.40 3.47
C THR A 359 -12.55 -5.86 4.81
N THR A 360 -12.69 -5.02 5.82
CA THR A 360 -12.32 -5.34 7.20
C THR A 360 -13.13 -6.46 7.85
N VAL A 361 -14.19 -6.94 7.18
CA VAL A 361 -15.00 -8.10 7.62
C VAL A 361 -14.76 -9.34 6.75
N GLY A 362 -13.69 -9.37 5.95
CA GLY A 362 -13.22 -10.58 5.28
C GLY A 362 -13.88 -10.89 3.94
N GLN A 363 -14.46 -9.92 3.28
CA GLN A 363 -14.98 -10.07 1.93
C GLN A 363 -14.01 -9.51 0.91
N VAL A 364 -13.85 -10.17 -0.23
CA VAL A 364 -13.18 -9.60 -1.41
C VAL A 364 -14.19 -9.53 -2.54
N TYR A 365 -14.35 -8.34 -3.08
CA TYR A 365 -15.20 -8.06 -4.23
C TYR A 365 -14.36 -7.89 -5.50
N ALA A 366 -14.93 -8.30 -6.62
CA ALA A 366 -14.37 -8.10 -7.94
C ALA A 366 -15.40 -7.47 -8.88
N SER A 367 -14.95 -6.57 -9.71
CA SER A 367 -15.63 -6.11 -10.92
C SER A 367 -14.81 -6.52 -12.13
N ALA A 368 -15.46 -7.02 -13.18
CA ALA A 368 -14.79 -7.37 -14.44
C ALA A 368 -15.12 -6.37 -15.57
N ASP A 369 -15.79 -5.27 -15.26
CA ASP A 369 -16.41 -4.32 -16.20
C ASP A 369 -16.17 -2.85 -15.76
N GLY A 370 -14.96 -2.55 -15.29
CA GLY A 370 -14.61 -1.18 -14.91
C GLY A 370 -15.38 -0.63 -13.70
N GLY A 371 -16.03 -1.49 -12.91
CA GLY A 371 -16.80 -1.10 -11.73
C GLY A 371 -18.32 -1.07 -11.93
N ASP A 372 -18.83 -1.36 -13.12
CA ASP A 372 -20.26 -1.28 -13.42
C ASP A 372 -21.09 -2.35 -12.69
N SER A 373 -20.47 -3.52 -12.41
CA SER A 373 -21.05 -4.56 -11.57
C SER A 373 -20.01 -5.21 -10.66
N TRP A 374 -20.46 -5.66 -9.48
CA TRP A 374 -19.61 -6.22 -8.45
C TRP A 374 -20.10 -7.59 -7.99
N ASN A 375 -19.17 -8.51 -7.80
CA ASN A 375 -19.42 -9.81 -7.21
C ASN A 375 -18.47 -10.09 -6.06
N PRO A 376 -18.95 -10.61 -4.94
CA PRO A 376 -18.05 -11.13 -3.91
C PRO A 376 -17.44 -12.43 -4.44
N ILE A 377 -16.11 -12.44 -4.56
CA ILE A 377 -15.37 -13.62 -5.02
C ILE A 377 -14.98 -14.54 -3.86
N VAL A 378 -14.92 -14.00 -2.67
CA VAL A 378 -14.81 -14.75 -1.43
C VAL A 378 -15.47 -13.97 -0.29
N ARG A 379 -16.00 -14.73 0.68
CA ARG A 379 -16.59 -14.23 1.93
C ARG A 379 -15.93 -14.94 3.12
N ASP A 380 -16.10 -14.38 4.28
CA ASP A 380 -15.72 -15.04 5.55
C ASP A 380 -14.21 -15.29 5.71
N LEU A 381 -13.35 -14.52 5.02
CA LEU A 381 -11.93 -14.44 5.34
C LEU A 381 -11.72 -13.68 6.67
N PRO A 382 -10.56 -13.80 7.30
CA PRO A 382 -10.16 -12.82 8.30
C PRO A 382 -10.14 -11.41 7.70
N ALA A 383 -10.16 -10.37 8.55
CA ALA A 383 -10.12 -8.98 8.10
C ALA A 383 -9.01 -8.77 7.04
N VAL A 384 -9.39 -8.26 5.86
CA VAL A 384 -8.46 -8.03 4.75
C VAL A 384 -7.69 -6.75 5.01
N LEU A 385 -6.38 -6.80 4.93
CA LEU A 385 -5.45 -5.70 5.15
C LEU A 385 -4.95 -5.11 3.83
N SER A 386 -4.69 -5.99 2.84
CA SER A 386 -4.25 -5.60 1.51
C SER A 386 -4.86 -6.48 0.42
N VAL A 387 -5.01 -5.89 -0.75
CA VAL A 387 -5.39 -6.57 -2.01
C VAL A 387 -4.47 -6.05 -3.09
N GLU A 388 -3.73 -6.94 -3.72
CA GLU A 388 -2.86 -6.66 -4.86
C GLU A 388 -3.21 -7.57 -6.01
N VAL A 389 -2.81 -7.21 -7.22
CA VAL A 389 -3.17 -7.97 -8.41
C VAL A 389 -1.97 -8.20 -9.33
N GLN A 390 -1.90 -9.39 -9.93
CA GLN A 390 -1.03 -9.69 -11.05
C GLN A 390 -1.89 -10.06 -12.26
N THR A 391 -1.71 -9.36 -13.37
CA THR A 391 -2.20 -9.79 -14.67
C THR A 391 -1.19 -10.75 -15.27
N LEU A 392 -1.62 -11.95 -15.60
CA LEU A 392 -0.77 -13.02 -16.13
C LEU A 392 -1.11 -13.25 -17.60
N ALA A 393 -0.09 -13.32 -18.45
CA ALA A 393 -0.24 -13.50 -19.90
C ALA A 393 -0.68 -14.95 -20.28
#